data_230cb6a5489c9152d32ea7ddb72ba55d
#
_entry.id   230cb6a5489c9152d32ea7ddb72ba55d
#
_cell.length_a   1.000
_cell.length_b   1.000
_cell.length_c   1.000
_cell.angle_alpha   90.00
_cell.angle_beta   90.00
_cell.angle_gamma   90.00
#
_symmetry.space_group_name_H-M   'P 1'
#
loop_
_entity.id
_entity.type
_entity.pdbx_description
1 polymer ?
#
loop_
_entity_poly.entity_id
_entity_poly.type
_entity_poly.pdbx_seq_one_letter_code
_entity_poly.pdbx_strand_id
1 'polypeptide(L)'
;MLHFVIARTEARPNLRIVMSLPPAFSSREDHVSTVVRSPHLLLRETLAGVITALALIPEVISFSVVAGVDPKVSLMASVVLCLTLSVLGGRRAMVTAAAGSVALVIGPMVHQHGVQYILPAVLMAGIIQILFGVLGMARLMRFIPQSVMTGFVNALGLLIFFAQVPHFWSRSPLIVGLFVLTLLIVLWVPRYIKSVPSPLIAIVLLTLFTVTSGQVLPTVGDEGSMSSGLPGLTQLLVPLNMETLSIIWPCALSIAFVGLLESLLTAKLVDELTATSSSKRRESIGLGAGNILAGLYGGIAGCAMIGQTIVNVEMGKGRSRVSTFAAGMVLLVLVTALSEIMAKIPMAVLAGIMAIVAIKTFNWHSLQPATLKSAPIAETVVMLITVAATVSTGNLAIGVLGGIIVMALLPARLKRRLKEEKSLQAQEK
;
A
#
# COMPACT_ATOMS: atom_id res chain seq x y z
N MET A 1 -6.27 7.93 -14.50
CA MET A 1 -6.44 6.48 -14.68
C MET A 1 -7.14 5.81 -13.50
N LEU A 2 -6.89 6.18 -12.23
CA LEU A 2 -7.71 5.72 -11.08
C LEU A 2 -9.15 6.25 -11.11
N HIS A 3 -9.38 7.44 -11.66
CA HIS A 3 -10.74 7.97 -11.92
C HIS A 3 -11.58 7.06 -12.84
N PHE A 4 -10.92 6.27 -13.69
CA PHE A 4 -11.63 5.36 -14.63
C PHE A 4 -12.00 4.02 -13.99
N VAL A 5 -11.25 3.56 -13.00
CA VAL A 5 -11.50 2.26 -12.35
C VAL A 5 -12.58 2.37 -11.28
N ILE A 6 -12.61 3.50 -10.53
CA ILE A 6 -13.64 3.74 -9.49
C ILE A 6 -14.96 4.22 -10.11
N ALA A 7 -14.92 4.95 -11.25
CA ALA A 7 -16.11 5.40 -11.94
C ALA A 7 -16.83 4.31 -12.76
N ARG A 8 -16.19 3.14 -12.98
CA ARG A 8 -16.83 2.01 -13.72
C ARG A 8 -17.72 1.12 -12.85
N THR A 9 -17.72 1.27 -11.55
CA THR A 9 -18.57 0.48 -10.65
C THR A 9 -19.96 1.10 -10.42
N GLU A 10 -20.21 2.34 -10.88
CA GLU A 10 -21.48 3.02 -10.59
C GLU A 10 -22.01 3.91 -11.70
N ALA A 11 -22.19 3.49 -12.92
CA ALA A 11 -23.17 4.08 -13.82
C ALA A 11 -23.14 3.47 -15.23
N ARG A 12 -24.09 2.67 -15.58
CA ARG A 12 -25.06 2.83 -16.70
C ARG A 12 -25.81 1.54 -16.98
N PRO A 13 -27.12 1.50 -16.85
CA PRO A 13 -27.95 0.53 -17.56
C PRO A 13 -28.03 1.00 -19.03
N ASN A 14 -27.91 0.06 -19.95
CA ASN A 14 -28.12 0.23 -21.39
C ASN A 14 -27.02 0.99 -22.18
N LEU A 15 -25.82 0.50 -22.19
CA LEU A 15 -25.00 0.45 -23.39
C LEU A 15 -24.36 -0.93 -23.44
N ARG A 16 -24.96 -1.87 -24.15
CA ARG A 16 -24.29 -3.01 -24.75
C ARG A 16 -23.31 -2.47 -25.80
N ILE A 17 -22.28 -1.76 -25.35
CA ILE A 17 -21.00 -1.80 -26.02
C ILE A 17 -20.47 -3.17 -25.64
N VAL A 18 -20.68 -4.12 -26.54
CA VAL A 18 -19.85 -5.31 -26.65
C VAL A 18 -18.44 -4.80 -26.94
N MET A 19 -17.78 -4.20 -25.93
CA MET A 19 -16.35 -4.27 -25.87
C MET A 19 -16.11 -5.75 -25.79
N SER A 20 -15.54 -6.32 -26.85
CA SER A 20 -14.93 -7.63 -26.83
C SER A 20 -13.93 -7.60 -25.66
N LEU A 21 -14.41 -8.00 -24.49
CA LEU A 21 -13.52 -8.41 -23.41
C LEU A 21 -12.55 -9.40 -24.08
N PRO A 22 -11.25 -9.21 -23.96
CA PRO A 22 -10.33 -10.23 -24.41
C PRO A 22 -10.83 -11.54 -23.82
N PRO A 23 -10.79 -12.65 -24.57
CA PRO A 23 -11.42 -13.92 -24.22
C PRO A 23 -11.14 -14.22 -22.76
N ALA A 24 -12.18 -14.58 -22.02
CA ALA A 24 -12.11 -14.86 -20.58
C ALA A 24 -10.84 -15.63 -20.31
N PHE A 25 -9.89 -15.01 -19.57
CA PHE A 25 -8.59 -15.60 -19.32
C PHE A 25 -8.82 -17.00 -18.77
N SER A 26 -8.38 -18.01 -19.49
CA SER A 26 -8.59 -19.38 -19.09
C SER A 26 -7.90 -19.57 -17.73
N SER A 27 -8.57 -20.19 -16.78
CA SER A 27 -8.02 -20.54 -15.46
C SER A 27 -6.68 -21.31 -15.53
N ARG A 28 -6.29 -21.78 -16.70
CA ARG A 28 -5.01 -22.44 -16.98
C ARG A 28 -3.83 -21.47 -17.05
N GLU A 29 -3.99 -20.23 -17.52
CA GLU A 29 -2.88 -19.26 -17.62
C GLU A 29 -2.38 -18.75 -16.26
N ASP A 30 -3.17 -18.93 -15.22
CA ASP A 30 -2.85 -18.49 -13.87
C ASP A 30 -1.97 -19.49 -13.09
N HIS A 31 -1.74 -20.70 -13.63
CA HIS A 31 -0.93 -21.72 -12.97
C HIS A 31 0.56 -21.53 -13.27
N VAL A 32 1.38 -21.54 -12.20
CA VAL A 32 2.85 -21.42 -12.30
C VAL A 32 3.45 -22.42 -13.29
N SER A 33 2.98 -23.66 -13.29
CA SER A 33 3.45 -24.72 -14.21
C SER A 33 3.19 -24.39 -15.67
N THR A 34 2.07 -23.75 -16.00
CA THR A 34 1.74 -23.32 -17.37
C THR A 34 2.61 -22.14 -17.79
N VAL A 35 2.81 -21.17 -16.89
CA VAL A 35 3.63 -19.99 -17.14
C VAL A 35 5.08 -20.38 -17.39
N VAL A 36 5.66 -21.24 -16.56
CA VAL A 36 7.06 -21.68 -16.69
C VAL A 36 7.31 -22.46 -17.97
N ARG A 37 6.32 -23.23 -18.45
CA ARG A 37 6.43 -23.99 -19.71
C ARG A 37 6.27 -23.14 -20.96
N SER A 38 5.75 -21.92 -20.85
CA SER A 38 5.55 -21.01 -21.99
C SER A 38 6.51 -19.82 -21.91
N PRO A 39 7.54 -19.75 -22.78
CA PRO A 39 8.52 -18.65 -22.75
C PRO A 39 7.89 -17.25 -22.87
N HIS A 40 6.83 -17.12 -23.67
CA HIS A 40 6.12 -15.86 -23.84
C HIS A 40 5.38 -15.42 -22.55
N LEU A 41 4.72 -16.36 -21.86
CA LEU A 41 4.04 -16.06 -20.60
C LEU A 41 5.07 -15.76 -19.49
N LEU A 42 6.16 -16.51 -19.44
CA LEU A 42 7.24 -16.28 -18.49
C LEU A 42 7.87 -14.89 -18.67
N LEU A 43 8.14 -14.49 -19.90
CA LEU A 43 8.66 -13.15 -20.20
C LEU A 43 7.67 -12.07 -19.78
N ARG A 44 6.38 -12.22 -20.08
CA ARG A 44 5.32 -11.27 -19.67
C ARG A 44 5.27 -11.11 -18.15
N GLU A 45 5.24 -12.21 -17.42
CA GLU A 45 5.18 -12.21 -15.96
C GLU A 45 6.46 -11.61 -15.34
N THR A 46 7.62 -11.92 -15.90
CA THR A 46 8.90 -11.34 -15.44
C THR A 46 8.95 -9.83 -15.67
N LEU A 47 8.54 -9.37 -16.86
CA LEU A 47 8.48 -7.93 -17.15
C LEU A 47 7.47 -7.20 -16.24
N ALA A 48 6.33 -7.82 -15.95
CA ALA A 48 5.40 -7.29 -14.96
C ALA A 48 6.06 -7.14 -13.58
N GLY A 49 6.83 -8.12 -13.15
CA GLY A 49 7.61 -8.06 -11.91
C GLY A 49 8.67 -6.96 -11.92
N VAL A 50 9.41 -6.78 -13.02
CA VAL A 50 10.40 -5.70 -13.18
C VAL A 50 9.75 -4.33 -13.00
N ILE A 51 8.67 -4.05 -13.74
CA ILE A 51 7.95 -2.77 -13.67
C ILE A 51 7.44 -2.53 -12.25
N THR A 52 6.94 -3.57 -11.59
CA THR A 52 6.44 -3.50 -10.23
C THR A 52 7.55 -3.21 -9.22
N ALA A 53 8.70 -3.87 -9.32
CA ALA A 53 9.85 -3.64 -8.45
C ALA A 53 10.35 -2.19 -8.55
N LEU A 54 10.43 -1.67 -9.77
CA LEU A 54 10.82 -0.27 -10.00
C LEU A 54 9.81 0.74 -9.43
N ALA A 55 8.52 0.40 -9.44
CA ALA A 55 7.48 1.24 -8.85
C ALA A 55 7.47 1.18 -7.31
N LEU A 56 7.94 0.08 -6.70
CA LEU A 56 8.00 -0.10 -5.24
C LEU A 56 9.06 0.81 -4.58
N ILE A 57 10.21 1.00 -5.22
CA ILE A 57 11.36 1.65 -4.61
C ILE A 57 11.04 3.02 -4.00
N PRO A 58 10.47 4.00 -4.76
CA PRO A 58 10.22 5.34 -4.23
C PRO A 58 9.24 5.35 -3.06
N GLU A 59 8.23 4.50 -3.10
CA GLU A 59 7.21 4.45 -2.07
C GLU A 59 7.75 3.82 -0.78
N VAL A 60 8.48 2.70 -0.89
CA VAL A 60 9.07 2.03 0.26
C VAL A 60 10.12 2.90 0.95
N ILE A 61 10.95 3.61 0.19
CA ILE A 61 11.91 4.58 0.75
C ILE A 61 11.17 5.67 1.53
N SER A 62 10.14 6.27 0.95
CA SER A 62 9.37 7.33 1.61
C SER A 62 8.66 6.82 2.88
N PHE A 63 8.15 5.60 2.86
CA PHE A 63 7.51 5.00 4.04
C PHE A 63 8.51 4.65 5.13
N SER A 64 9.75 4.29 4.78
CA SER A 64 10.80 4.07 5.78
C SER A 64 11.17 5.35 6.53
N VAL A 65 11.24 6.47 5.81
CA VAL A 65 11.47 7.80 6.41
C VAL A 65 10.35 8.18 7.37
N VAL A 66 9.10 7.99 6.96
CA VAL A 66 7.92 8.22 7.83
C VAL A 66 7.96 7.35 9.08
N ALA A 67 8.42 6.10 8.97
CA ALA A 67 8.56 5.19 10.10
C ALA A 67 9.80 5.46 10.98
N GLY A 68 10.73 6.31 10.53
CA GLY A 68 12.01 6.56 11.23
C GLY A 68 12.98 5.38 11.17
N VAL A 69 13.01 4.67 10.03
CA VAL A 69 13.79 3.45 9.80
C VAL A 69 14.68 3.60 8.58
N ASP A 70 15.83 2.95 8.58
CA ASP A 70 16.72 2.93 7.43
C ASP A 70 16.01 2.46 6.15
N PRO A 71 16.07 3.22 5.05
CA PRO A 71 15.41 2.87 3.80
C PRO A 71 15.78 1.49 3.26
N LYS A 72 17.04 1.10 3.40
CA LYS A 72 17.55 -0.20 2.99
C LYS A 72 16.86 -1.37 3.70
N VAL A 73 16.62 -1.22 5.00
CA VAL A 73 15.97 -2.25 5.83
C VAL A 73 14.53 -2.45 5.40
N SER A 74 13.80 -1.36 5.12
CA SER A 74 12.42 -1.43 4.61
C SER A 74 12.32 -1.99 3.19
N LEU A 75 13.29 -1.66 2.33
CA LEU A 75 13.40 -2.26 0.99
C LEU A 75 13.65 -3.77 1.09
N MET A 76 14.53 -4.21 1.99
CA MET A 76 14.78 -5.63 2.24
C MET A 76 13.55 -6.35 2.81
N ALA A 77 12.82 -5.71 3.75
CA ALA A 77 11.54 -6.22 4.22
C ALA A 77 10.54 -6.41 3.06
N SER A 78 10.51 -5.48 2.11
CA SER A 78 9.67 -5.59 0.91
C SER A 78 10.08 -6.74 0.00
N VAL A 79 11.38 -7.02 -0.14
CA VAL A 79 11.88 -8.23 -0.83
C VAL A 79 11.33 -9.48 -0.17
N VAL A 80 11.50 -9.59 1.16
CA VAL A 80 11.05 -10.75 1.94
C VAL A 80 9.54 -10.92 1.81
N LEU A 81 8.76 -9.85 1.92
CA LEU A 81 7.32 -9.85 1.78
C LEU A 81 6.88 -10.30 0.37
N CYS A 82 7.44 -9.70 -0.70
CA CYS A 82 7.13 -10.09 -2.08
C CYS A 82 7.40 -11.58 -2.31
N LEU A 83 8.57 -12.09 -1.89
CA LEU A 83 8.94 -13.49 -2.06
C LEU A 83 8.05 -14.42 -1.24
N THR A 84 7.83 -14.12 0.03
CA THR A 84 7.01 -14.95 0.93
C THR A 84 5.56 -15.01 0.45
N LEU A 85 4.95 -13.87 0.11
CA LEU A 85 3.56 -13.82 -0.32
C LEU A 85 3.37 -14.36 -1.75
N SER A 86 4.39 -14.35 -2.59
CA SER A 86 4.34 -15.04 -3.89
C SER A 86 4.10 -16.55 -3.72
N VAL A 87 4.56 -17.15 -2.61
CA VAL A 87 4.40 -18.59 -2.30
C VAL A 87 3.18 -18.81 -1.38
N LEU A 88 3.14 -18.12 -0.24
CA LEU A 88 2.14 -18.35 0.82
C LEU A 88 0.85 -17.57 0.63
N GLY A 89 0.86 -16.45 -0.09
CA GLY A 89 -0.29 -15.55 -0.23
C GLY A 89 -1.56 -16.21 -0.76
N GLY A 90 -2.69 -15.70 -0.37
CA GLY A 90 -4.02 -16.17 -0.77
C GLY A 90 -4.47 -15.63 -2.12
N ARG A 91 -3.85 -14.55 -2.60
CA ARG A 91 -4.13 -13.91 -3.90
C ARG A 91 -2.92 -13.92 -4.80
N ARG A 92 -3.09 -14.38 -6.06
CA ARG A 92 -2.06 -14.35 -7.10
C ARG A 92 -1.91 -12.92 -7.65
N ALA A 93 -0.72 -12.59 -8.14
CA ALA A 93 -0.37 -11.29 -8.74
C ALA A 93 -0.60 -10.06 -7.84
N MET A 94 -0.90 -10.26 -6.57
CA MET A 94 -1.03 -9.21 -5.57
C MET A 94 0.32 -8.91 -4.94
N VAL A 95 0.71 -7.66 -4.92
CA VAL A 95 2.03 -7.20 -4.47
C VAL A 95 1.96 -6.80 -3.02
N THR A 96 2.79 -7.41 -2.18
CA THR A 96 2.89 -7.13 -0.74
C THR A 96 4.29 -6.60 -0.43
N ALA A 97 4.37 -5.46 0.21
CA ALA A 97 5.61 -4.78 0.56
C ALA A 97 5.44 -3.95 1.83
N ALA A 98 6.52 -3.36 2.33
CA ALA A 98 6.48 -2.36 3.40
C ALA A 98 5.53 -1.22 3.01
N ALA A 99 4.53 -0.94 3.84
CA ALA A 99 3.39 -0.12 3.47
C ALA A 99 3.26 1.16 4.30
N GLY A 100 2.73 2.22 3.68
CA GLY A 100 2.54 3.51 4.33
C GLY A 100 1.57 3.49 5.50
N SER A 101 0.51 2.69 5.41
CA SER A 101 -0.44 2.49 6.49
C SER A 101 0.21 1.90 7.75
N VAL A 102 1.17 0.99 7.56
CA VAL A 102 1.94 0.37 8.64
C VAL A 102 3.02 1.32 9.15
N ALA A 103 3.70 2.05 8.25
CA ALA A 103 4.70 3.06 8.61
C ALA A 103 4.13 4.13 9.54
N LEU A 104 2.92 4.62 9.27
CA LEU A 104 2.20 5.59 10.10
C LEU A 104 1.85 5.04 11.50
N VAL A 105 1.64 3.73 11.62
CA VAL A 105 1.38 3.08 12.93
C VAL A 105 2.68 2.87 13.71
N ILE A 106 3.76 2.51 13.04
CA ILE A 106 5.07 2.23 13.66
C ILE A 106 5.79 3.51 14.06
N GLY A 107 5.71 4.57 13.24
CA GLY A 107 6.45 5.82 13.41
C GLY A 107 6.35 6.40 14.83
N PRO A 108 5.17 6.62 15.41
CA PRO A 108 5.04 7.12 16.77
C PRO A 108 5.74 6.26 17.82
N MET A 109 5.68 4.92 17.71
CA MET A 109 6.37 4.02 18.62
C MET A 109 7.88 4.14 18.47
N VAL A 110 8.40 4.23 17.26
CA VAL A 110 9.83 4.40 16.99
C VAL A 110 10.35 5.73 17.52
N HIS A 111 9.62 6.81 17.32
CA HIS A 111 10.00 8.14 17.81
C HIS A 111 10.02 8.23 19.34
N GLN A 112 9.16 7.50 20.04
CA GLN A 112 9.05 7.53 21.51
C GLN A 112 9.98 6.54 22.19
N HIS A 113 10.16 5.35 21.62
CA HIS A 113 10.83 4.22 22.28
C HIS A 113 12.05 3.71 21.53
N GLY A 114 12.21 4.07 20.25
CA GLY A 114 13.35 3.68 19.42
C GLY A 114 13.06 2.48 18.50
N VAL A 115 13.98 2.28 17.55
CA VAL A 115 13.86 1.25 16.50
C VAL A 115 13.93 -0.20 17.03
N GLN A 116 14.52 -0.42 18.21
CA GLN A 116 14.65 -1.75 18.82
C GLN A 116 13.31 -2.41 19.16
N TYR A 117 12.21 -1.64 19.26
CA TYR A 117 10.87 -2.16 19.52
C TYR A 117 10.16 -2.65 18.26
N ILE A 118 10.69 -2.38 17.06
CA ILE A 118 10.08 -2.80 15.78
C ILE A 118 10.01 -4.32 15.69
N LEU A 119 11.13 -5.00 15.91
CA LEU A 119 11.19 -6.47 15.80
C LEU A 119 10.11 -7.16 16.65
N PRO A 120 10.02 -6.96 17.98
CA PRO A 120 9.00 -7.64 18.78
C PRO A 120 7.58 -7.21 18.42
N ALA A 121 7.35 -5.94 18.02
CA ALA A 121 6.03 -5.48 17.59
C ALA A 121 5.60 -6.16 16.28
N VAL A 122 6.49 -6.27 15.30
CA VAL A 122 6.20 -6.91 14.00
C VAL A 122 6.02 -8.42 14.14
N LEU A 123 6.84 -9.09 14.98
CA LEU A 123 6.65 -10.51 15.30
C LEU A 123 5.28 -10.76 15.92
N MET A 124 4.90 -9.96 16.90
CA MET A 124 3.59 -10.08 17.55
C MET A 124 2.44 -9.80 16.57
N ALA A 125 2.56 -8.77 15.74
CA ALA A 125 1.58 -8.48 14.70
C ALA A 125 1.40 -9.65 13.73
N GLY A 126 2.51 -10.25 13.28
CA GLY A 126 2.47 -11.41 12.40
C GLY A 126 1.79 -12.63 13.04
N ILE A 127 2.05 -12.89 14.33
CA ILE A 127 1.38 -13.94 15.08
C ILE A 127 -0.14 -13.67 15.15
N ILE A 128 -0.54 -12.43 15.46
CA ILE A 128 -1.96 -12.06 15.50
C ILE A 128 -2.62 -12.25 14.13
N GLN A 129 -1.95 -11.89 13.03
CA GLN A 129 -2.46 -12.09 11.66
C GLN A 129 -2.63 -13.57 11.32
N ILE A 130 -1.68 -14.43 11.73
CA ILE A 130 -1.80 -15.90 11.57
C ILE A 130 -3.01 -16.40 12.35
N LEU A 131 -3.16 -16.00 13.62
CA LEU A 131 -4.30 -16.37 14.44
C LEU A 131 -5.62 -15.94 13.81
N PHE A 132 -5.73 -14.72 13.31
CA PHE A 132 -6.92 -14.25 12.58
C PHE A 132 -7.24 -15.11 11.36
N GLY A 133 -6.20 -15.55 10.64
CA GLY A 133 -6.36 -16.45 9.51
C GLY A 133 -6.85 -17.84 9.93
N VAL A 134 -6.22 -18.44 10.94
CA VAL A 134 -6.56 -19.79 11.45
C VAL A 134 -7.97 -19.82 12.03
N LEU A 135 -8.32 -18.85 12.86
CA LEU A 135 -9.64 -18.72 13.48
C LEU A 135 -10.74 -18.29 12.48
N GLY A 136 -10.37 -17.96 11.25
CA GLY A 136 -11.32 -17.51 10.24
C GLY A 136 -11.85 -16.08 10.46
N MET A 137 -11.26 -15.32 11.39
CA MET A 137 -11.64 -13.94 11.70
C MET A 137 -11.45 -12.98 10.52
N ALA A 138 -10.57 -13.31 9.56
CA ALA A 138 -10.44 -12.57 8.29
C ALA A 138 -11.78 -12.44 7.53
N ARG A 139 -12.75 -13.34 7.77
CA ARG A 139 -14.11 -13.23 7.21
C ARG A 139 -14.93 -12.11 7.84
N LEU A 140 -14.61 -11.70 9.08
CA LEU A 140 -15.30 -10.61 9.77
C LEU A 140 -15.07 -9.26 9.10
N MET A 141 -13.97 -9.12 8.35
CA MET A 141 -13.66 -7.90 7.58
C MET A 141 -14.77 -7.56 6.55
N ARG A 142 -15.57 -8.53 6.11
CA ARG A 142 -16.74 -8.29 5.23
C ARG A 142 -17.85 -7.46 5.89
N PHE A 143 -17.84 -7.38 7.22
CA PHE A 143 -18.84 -6.62 7.98
C PHE A 143 -18.44 -5.17 8.21
N ILE A 144 -17.21 -4.78 7.83
CA ILE A 144 -16.79 -3.39 7.92
C ILE A 144 -17.61 -2.58 6.91
N PRO A 145 -18.32 -1.54 7.36
CA PRO A 145 -19.13 -0.71 6.49
C PRO A 145 -18.28 0.00 5.42
N GLN A 146 -18.83 0.16 4.23
CA GLN A 146 -18.12 0.82 3.13
C GLN A 146 -17.75 2.27 3.46
N SER A 147 -18.59 2.98 4.22
CA SER A 147 -18.31 4.33 4.72
C SER A 147 -17.06 4.40 5.60
N VAL A 148 -16.85 3.40 6.47
CA VAL A 148 -15.63 3.28 7.29
C VAL A 148 -14.42 3.03 6.41
N MET A 149 -14.54 2.16 5.40
CA MET A 149 -13.47 1.86 4.45
C MET A 149 -13.10 3.09 3.61
N THR A 150 -14.09 3.84 3.15
CA THR A 150 -13.85 5.11 2.45
C THR A 150 -13.16 6.13 3.35
N GLY A 151 -13.61 6.24 4.61
CA GLY A 151 -12.98 7.10 5.62
C GLY A 151 -11.52 6.71 5.88
N PHE A 152 -11.24 5.40 5.99
CA PHE A 152 -9.87 4.86 6.15
C PHE A 152 -8.96 5.27 4.99
N VAL A 153 -9.41 5.08 3.75
CA VAL A 153 -8.61 5.40 2.54
C VAL A 153 -8.37 6.92 2.43
N ASN A 154 -9.39 7.73 2.75
CA ASN A 154 -9.25 9.19 2.75
C ASN A 154 -8.29 9.68 3.84
N ALA A 155 -8.39 9.12 5.04
CA ALA A 155 -7.47 9.45 6.13
C ALA A 155 -6.03 9.05 5.81
N LEU A 156 -5.84 7.85 5.21
CA LEU A 156 -4.53 7.38 4.76
C LEU A 156 -3.91 8.36 3.75
N GLY A 157 -4.68 8.78 2.73
CA GLY A 157 -4.22 9.77 1.76
C GLY A 157 -3.80 11.10 2.41
N LEU A 158 -4.60 11.61 3.35
CA LEU A 158 -4.26 12.83 4.10
C LEU A 158 -2.99 12.67 4.95
N LEU A 159 -2.86 11.58 5.70
CA LEU A 159 -1.69 11.36 6.54
C LEU A 159 -0.41 11.20 5.71
N ILE A 160 -0.47 10.48 4.58
CA ILE A 160 0.66 10.36 3.65
C ILE A 160 1.05 11.74 3.12
N PHE A 161 0.08 12.58 2.74
CA PHE A 161 0.36 13.93 2.25
C PHE A 161 1.02 14.80 3.32
N PHE A 162 0.45 14.83 4.53
CA PHE A 162 0.99 15.65 5.63
C PHE A 162 2.40 15.20 6.04
N ALA A 163 2.71 13.92 5.96
CA ALA A 163 4.06 13.41 6.21
C ALA A 163 5.10 13.94 5.21
N GLN A 164 4.69 14.39 4.02
CA GLN A 164 5.62 14.95 3.03
C GLN A 164 5.87 16.46 3.21
N VAL A 165 4.97 17.18 3.88
CA VAL A 165 5.04 18.64 4.02
C VAL A 165 6.40 19.15 4.54
N PRO A 166 7.05 18.54 5.56
CA PRO A 166 8.37 18.98 6.06
C PRO A 166 9.48 18.93 5.02
N HIS A 167 9.34 18.12 3.97
CA HIS A 167 10.38 17.95 2.95
C HIS A 167 10.37 19.01 1.85
N PHE A 168 9.30 19.80 1.71
CA PHE A 168 9.22 20.86 0.71
C PHE A 168 8.75 22.21 1.27
N TRP A 169 7.96 22.22 2.37
CA TRP A 169 7.42 23.47 2.95
C TRP A 169 8.52 24.28 3.65
N SER A 170 8.56 25.57 3.39
CA SER A 170 9.57 26.51 3.97
C SER A 170 11.03 26.10 3.70
N ARG A 171 11.29 25.39 2.60
CA ARG A 171 12.61 25.01 2.14
C ARG A 171 13.14 25.99 1.07
N SER A 172 14.37 25.78 0.63
CA SER A 172 14.97 26.63 -0.41
C SER A 172 14.15 26.58 -1.71
N PRO A 173 14.20 27.66 -2.54
CA PRO A 173 13.49 27.70 -3.83
C PRO A 173 13.84 26.53 -4.75
N LEU A 174 15.06 26.01 -4.69
CA LEU A 174 15.49 24.85 -5.46
C LEU A 174 14.76 23.58 -5.03
N ILE A 175 14.58 23.34 -3.72
CA ILE A 175 13.85 22.19 -3.19
C ILE A 175 12.38 22.25 -3.63
N VAL A 176 11.75 23.43 -3.50
CA VAL A 176 10.37 23.64 -3.97
C VAL A 176 10.27 23.47 -5.48
N GLY A 177 11.25 23.97 -6.23
CA GLY A 177 11.32 23.80 -7.68
C GLY A 177 11.42 22.32 -8.10
N LEU A 178 12.26 21.53 -7.43
CA LEU A 178 12.37 20.08 -7.68
C LEU A 178 11.09 19.35 -7.32
N PHE A 179 10.44 19.70 -6.22
CA PHE A 179 9.14 19.15 -5.84
C PHE A 179 8.09 19.41 -6.93
N VAL A 180 7.92 20.67 -7.37
CA VAL A 180 6.97 21.05 -8.42
C VAL A 180 7.30 20.37 -9.75
N LEU A 181 8.58 20.33 -10.13
CA LEU A 181 9.02 19.68 -11.37
C LEU A 181 8.73 18.17 -11.32
N THR A 182 8.89 17.53 -10.16
CA THR A 182 8.49 16.13 -9.96
C THR A 182 6.99 15.94 -10.21
N LEU A 183 6.13 16.81 -9.64
CA LEU A 183 4.69 16.77 -9.89
C LEU A 183 4.39 16.86 -11.39
N LEU A 184 5.02 17.80 -12.10
CA LEU A 184 4.83 17.99 -13.55
C LEU A 184 5.25 16.74 -14.33
N ILE A 185 6.43 16.19 -14.05
CA ILE A 185 6.92 14.98 -14.73
C ILE A 185 5.96 13.81 -14.50
N VAL A 186 5.58 13.55 -13.25
CA VAL A 186 4.73 12.40 -12.91
C VAL A 186 3.31 12.51 -13.49
N LEU A 187 2.79 13.74 -13.65
CA LEU A 187 1.45 13.96 -14.22
C LEU A 187 1.44 13.99 -15.75
N TRP A 188 2.49 14.51 -16.39
CA TRP A 188 2.50 14.73 -17.85
C TRP A 188 3.16 13.62 -18.63
N VAL A 189 4.26 13.04 -18.14
CA VAL A 189 5.01 11.99 -18.85
C VAL A 189 4.16 10.76 -19.21
N PRO A 190 3.18 10.30 -18.40
CA PRO A 190 2.35 9.15 -18.79
C PRO A 190 1.50 9.36 -20.06
N ARG A 191 1.35 10.60 -20.51
CA ARG A 191 0.66 10.92 -21.78
C ARG A 191 1.49 10.51 -22.99
N TYR A 192 2.81 10.53 -22.86
CA TYR A 192 3.77 10.27 -23.93
C TYR A 192 4.44 8.89 -23.77
N ILE A 193 4.86 8.55 -22.57
CA ILE A 193 5.60 7.33 -22.26
C ILE A 193 4.73 6.47 -21.31
N LYS A 194 4.19 5.38 -21.83
CA LYS A 194 3.34 4.44 -21.07
C LYS A 194 4.08 3.19 -20.61
N SER A 195 5.26 2.93 -21.16
CA SER A 195 6.03 1.70 -20.91
C SER A 195 6.83 1.75 -19.61
N VAL A 196 7.12 2.93 -19.07
CA VAL A 196 7.94 3.12 -17.88
C VAL A 196 7.13 3.89 -16.84
N PRO A 197 7.15 3.48 -15.55
CA PRO A 197 6.51 4.24 -14.48
C PRO A 197 7.06 5.67 -14.42
N SER A 198 6.18 6.68 -14.49
CA SER A 198 6.61 8.08 -14.47
C SER A 198 7.35 8.51 -13.20
N PRO A 199 7.09 7.94 -12.00
CA PRO A 199 7.92 8.21 -10.82
C PRO A 199 9.39 7.84 -11.02
N LEU A 200 9.66 6.72 -11.71
CA LEU A 200 11.03 6.30 -11.99
C LEU A 200 11.74 7.30 -12.92
N ILE A 201 11.04 7.79 -13.94
CA ILE A 201 11.58 8.80 -14.86
C ILE A 201 11.93 10.09 -14.09
N ALA A 202 11.05 10.53 -13.19
CA ALA A 202 11.30 11.70 -12.33
C ALA A 202 12.55 11.49 -11.46
N ILE A 203 12.66 10.34 -10.80
CA ILE A 203 13.81 10.00 -9.96
C ILE A 203 15.11 10.07 -10.78
N VAL A 204 15.18 9.35 -11.90
CA VAL A 204 16.41 9.26 -12.70
C VAL A 204 16.81 10.63 -13.22
N LEU A 205 15.89 11.38 -13.82
CA LEU A 205 16.19 12.70 -14.40
C LEU A 205 16.61 13.72 -13.35
N LEU A 206 15.88 13.80 -12.25
CA LEU A 206 16.13 14.83 -11.24
C LEU A 206 17.30 14.46 -10.32
N THR A 207 17.56 13.18 -10.07
CA THR A 207 18.79 12.74 -9.38
C THR A 207 20.01 13.01 -10.24
N LEU A 208 19.95 12.71 -11.55
CA LEU A 208 21.03 13.02 -12.46
C LEU A 208 21.31 14.52 -12.50
N PHE A 209 20.25 15.35 -12.59
CA PHE A 209 20.38 16.81 -12.54
C PHE A 209 21.05 17.29 -11.25
N THR A 210 20.62 16.79 -10.07
CA THR A 210 21.19 17.24 -8.79
C THR A 210 22.64 16.80 -8.62
N VAL A 211 22.98 15.58 -9.02
CA VAL A 211 24.37 15.06 -8.96
C VAL A 211 25.29 15.85 -9.90
N THR A 212 24.85 16.13 -11.13
CA THR A 212 25.67 16.84 -12.11
C THR A 212 25.81 18.34 -11.82
N SER A 213 24.78 18.95 -11.19
CA SER A 213 24.82 20.37 -10.79
C SER A 213 25.63 20.62 -9.52
N GLY A 214 26.08 19.56 -8.81
CA GLY A 214 26.86 19.70 -7.58
C GLY A 214 26.11 20.34 -6.41
N GLN A 215 24.77 20.37 -6.45
CA GLN A 215 23.96 20.98 -5.41
C GLN A 215 23.88 20.08 -4.17
N VAL A 216 24.13 20.67 -3.00
CA VAL A 216 23.98 19.97 -1.71
C VAL A 216 22.53 20.07 -1.27
N LEU A 217 21.83 18.97 -1.35
CA LEU A 217 20.40 18.84 -1.01
C LEU A 217 20.20 17.63 -0.08
N PRO A 218 19.16 17.64 0.77
CA PRO A 218 18.78 16.45 1.52
C PRO A 218 18.48 15.28 0.58
N THR A 219 19.14 14.17 0.83
CA THR A 219 19.05 12.91 0.04
C THR A 219 18.57 11.75 0.89
N VAL A 220 18.24 10.64 0.26
CA VAL A 220 17.86 9.40 0.95
C VAL A 220 19.00 8.89 1.83
N GLY A 221 20.26 9.10 1.43
CA GLY A 221 21.42 8.72 2.22
C GLY A 221 21.57 9.47 3.54
N ASP A 222 20.97 10.65 3.66
CA ASP A 222 20.96 11.43 4.91
C ASP A 222 19.94 10.90 5.93
N GLU A 223 18.94 10.13 5.47
CA GLU A 223 17.87 9.55 6.30
C GLU A 223 18.25 8.16 6.86
N GLY A 224 19.35 7.57 6.40
CA GLY A 224 19.79 6.28 6.89
C GLY A 224 20.87 5.62 6.06
N SER A 225 21.43 4.55 6.59
CA SER A 225 22.51 3.81 5.96
C SER A 225 22.02 3.06 4.71
N MET A 226 22.61 3.38 3.56
CA MET A 226 22.40 2.71 2.28
C MET A 226 23.66 1.92 1.84
N SER A 227 24.39 1.35 2.80
CA SER A 227 25.61 0.58 2.51
C SER A 227 25.35 -0.62 1.60
N SER A 228 26.32 -1.00 0.77
CA SER A 228 26.24 -2.20 -0.08
C SER A 228 26.16 -3.49 0.75
N GLY A 229 25.54 -4.53 0.21
CA GLY A 229 25.40 -5.85 0.84
C GLY A 229 24.00 -6.12 1.45
N LEU A 230 23.77 -7.35 1.88
CA LEU A 230 22.54 -7.76 2.54
C LEU A 230 22.54 -7.33 4.00
N PRO A 231 21.43 -6.79 4.55
CA PRO A 231 21.31 -6.60 5.98
C PRO A 231 21.30 -7.95 6.70
N GLY A 232 21.98 -8.01 7.84
CA GLY A 232 21.96 -9.20 8.69
C GLY A 232 20.62 -9.38 9.40
N LEU A 233 20.45 -10.52 10.08
CA LEU A 233 19.30 -10.74 10.94
C LEU A 233 19.38 -9.80 12.14
N THR A 234 18.26 -9.18 12.47
CA THR A 234 18.14 -8.27 13.60
C THR A 234 18.06 -9.06 14.91
N GLN A 235 18.87 -8.67 15.87
CA GLN A 235 18.83 -9.27 17.21
C GLN A 235 17.73 -8.63 18.05
N LEU A 236 17.11 -9.42 18.91
CA LEU A 236 16.16 -8.93 19.90
C LEU A 236 16.95 -8.21 21.03
N LEU A 237 16.94 -6.89 20.99
CA LEU A 237 17.72 -6.05 21.93
C LEU A 237 16.92 -5.63 23.17
N VAL A 238 15.60 -5.83 23.17
CA VAL A 238 14.73 -5.46 24.29
C VAL A 238 14.33 -6.71 25.10
N PRO A 239 14.28 -6.63 26.42
CA PRO A 239 13.84 -7.74 27.26
C PRO A 239 12.35 -8.01 27.03
N LEU A 240 11.97 -9.29 27.02
CA LEU A 240 10.57 -9.70 26.93
C LEU A 240 9.93 -9.62 28.34
N ASN A 241 9.53 -8.43 28.74
CA ASN A 241 8.88 -8.16 30.02
C ASN A 241 7.49 -7.47 29.79
N MET A 242 6.76 -7.24 30.88
CA MET A 242 5.43 -6.59 30.80
C MET A 242 5.51 -5.14 30.33
N GLU A 243 6.61 -4.46 30.57
CA GLU A 243 6.83 -3.10 30.09
C GLU A 243 6.96 -3.08 28.57
N THR A 244 7.84 -3.92 28.00
CA THR A 244 7.95 -4.07 26.55
C THR A 244 6.62 -4.48 25.93
N LEU A 245 5.90 -5.42 26.55
CA LEU A 245 4.58 -5.85 26.07
C LEU A 245 3.60 -4.68 26.03
N SER A 246 3.57 -3.83 27.07
CA SER A 246 2.69 -2.66 27.11
C SER A 246 2.97 -1.64 26.01
N ILE A 247 4.24 -1.50 25.62
CA ILE A 247 4.68 -0.60 24.53
C ILE A 247 4.28 -1.17 23.16
N ILE A 248 4.57 -2.45 22.92
CA ILE A 248 4.40 -3.04 21.58
C ILE A 248 2.97 -3.48 21.29
N TRP A 249 2.17 -3.83 22.31
CA TRP A 249 0.82 -4.40 22.12
C TRP A 249 -0.11 -3.52 21.28
N PRO A 250 -0.27 -2.19 21.55
CA PRO A 250 -1.17 -1.36 20.76
C PRO A 250 -0.71 -1.22 19.32
N CYS A 251 0.62 -1.10 19.12
CA CYS A 251 1.23 -1.03 17.81
C CYS A 251 1.02 -2.33 17.03
N ALA A 252 1.33 -3.48 17.63
CA ALA A 252 1.21 -4.79 17.00
C ALA A 252 -0.25 -5.11 16.60
N LEU A 253 -1.22 -4.80 17.46
CA LEU A 253 -2.63 -4.98 17.17
C LEU A 253 -3.07 -4.08 16.01
N SER A 254 -2.62 -2.82 16.01
CA SER A 254 -2.91 -1.86 14.93
C SER A 254 -2.31 -2.31 13.60
N ILE A 255 -1.04 -2.76 13.59
CA ILE A 255 -0.39 -3.33 12.40
C ILE A 255 -1.17 -4.53 11.88
N ALA A 256 -1.53 -5.47 12.77
CA ALA A 256 -2.25 -6.68 12.39
C ALA A 256 -3.59 -6.35 11.73
N PHE A 257 -4.35 -5.43 12.33
CA PHE A 257 -5.67 -5.05 11.85
C PHE A 257 -5.60 -4.25 10.55
N VAL A 258 -4.78 -3.18 10.50
CA VAL A 258 -4.64 -2.29 9.33
C VAL A 258 -4.04 -3.05 8.16
N GLY A 259 -2.97 -3.81 8.38
CA GLY A 259 -2.32 -4.58 7.33
C GLY A 259 -3.24 -5.65 6.73
N LEU A 260 -4.03 -6.33 7.57
CA LEU A 260 -5.00 -7.31 7.08
C LEU A 260 -6.16 -6.64 6.34
N LEU A 261 -6.67 -5.51 6.84
CA LEU A 261 -7.73 -4.73 6.18
C LEU A 261 -7.30 -4.34 4.77
N GLU A 262 -6.14 -3.71 4.62
CA GLU A 262 -5.63 -3.25 3.34
C GLU A 262 -5.35 -4.42 2.38
N SER A 263 -4.77 -5.51 2.87
CA SER A 263 -4.54 -6.70 2.06
C SER A 263 -5.82 -7.35 1.56
N LEU A 264 -6.86 -7.42 2.38
CA LEU A 264 -8.15 -7.99 1.95
C LEU A 264 -8.93 -7.06 1.00
N LEU A 265 -8.77 -5.73 1.14
CA LEU A 265 -9.30 -4.76 0.19
C LEU A 265 -8.61 -4.87 -1.16
N THR A 266 -7.29 -4.96 -1.17
CA THR A 266 -6.49 -5.15 -2.39
C THR A 266 -6.82 -6.48 -3.06
N ALA A 267 -6.97 -7.56 -2.27
CA ALA A 267 -7.36 -8.86 -2.80
C ALA A 267 -8.74 -8.81 -3.47
N LYS A 268 -9.71 -8.12 -2.87
CA LYS A 268 -11.04 -7.93 -3.45
C LYS A 268 -10.96 -7.14 -4.77
N LEU A 269 -10.17 -6.07 -4.82
CA LEU A 269 -9.95 -5.30 -6.05
C LEU A 269 -9.38 -6.17 -7.17
N VAL A 270 -8.38 -7.00 -6.87
CA VAL A 270 -7.80 -7.92 -7.87
C VAL A 270 -8.79 -9.00 -8.27
N ASP A 271 -9.61 -9.51 -7.34
CA ASP A 271 -10.69 -10.47 -7.64
C ASP A 271 -11.66 -9.88 -8.66
N GLU A 272 -12.06 -8.62 -8.50
CA GLU A 272 -12.95 -7.90 -9.43
C GLU A 272 -12.27 -7.63 -10.79
N LEU A 273 -11.02 -7.18 -10.80
CA LEU A 273 -10.25 -6.89 -12.03
C LEU A 273 -9.97 -8.14 -12.88
N THR A 274 -9.85 -9.30 -12.25
CA THR A 274 -9.46 -10.54 -12.93
C THR A 274 -10.59 -11.55 -13.05
N ALA A 275 -11.77 -11.24 -12.48
CA ALA A 275 -12.93 -12.13 -12.40
C ALA A 275 -12.58 -13.51 -11.77
N THR A 276 -11.68 -13.52 -10.77
CA THR A 276 -11.25 -14.72 -10.05
C THR A 276 -11.41 -14.52 -8.54
N SER A 277 -11.32 -15.57 -7.75
CA SER A 277 -11.49 -15.51 -6.30
C SER A 277 -10.19 -15.76 -5.54
N SER A 278 -10.06 -15.16 -4.37
CA SER A 278 -8.94 -15.30 -3.45
C SER A 278 -9.32 -15.98 -2.14
N SER A 279 -8.32 -16.59 -1.49
CA SER A 279 -8.48 -17.19 -0.16
C SER A 279 -8.08 -16.20 0.93
N LYS A 280 -9.07 -15.59 1.60
CA LYS A 280 -8.85 -14.64 2.71
C LYS A 280 -8.09 -15.27 3.88
N ARG A 281 -8.38 -16.55 4.18
CA ARG A 281 -7.69 -17.31 5.24
C ARG A 281 -6.20 -17.46 4.90
N ARG A 282 -5.90 -17.91 3.68
CA ARG A 282 -4.51 -18.10 3.22
C ARG A 282 -3.77 -16.78 3.15
N GLU A 283 -4.45 -15.71 2.74
CA GLU A 283 -3.87 -14.36 2.70
C GLU A 283 -3.46 -13.89 4.11
N SER A 284 -4.33 -14.02 5.11
CA SER A 284 -4.03 -13.63 6.49
C SER A 284 -2.86 -14.43 7.08
N ILE A 285 -2.83 -15.74 6.85
CA ILE A 285 -1.72 -16.59 7.34
C ILE A 285 -0.42 -16.25 6.61
N GLY A 286 -0.47 -16.09 5.28
CA GLY A 286 0.68 -15.72 4.47
C GLY A 286 1.24 -14.35 4.85
N LEU A 287 0.37 -13.36 5.06
CA LEU A 287 0.76 -12.01 5.48
C LEU A 287 1.46 -12.05 6.85
N GLY A 288 0.90 -12.77 7.82
CA GLY A 288 1.51 -12.92 9.13
C GLY A 288 2.88 -13.59 9.07
N ALA A 289 3.02 -14.68 8.31
CA ALA A 289 4.31 -15.34 8.08
C ALA A 289 5.32 -14.41 7.40
N GLY A 290 4.89 -13.66 6.37
CA GLY A 290 5.72 -12.67 5.69
C GLY A 290 6.20 -11.56 6.61
N ASN A 291 5.31 -11.05 7.47
CA ASN A 291 5.66 -10.01 8.44
C ASN A 291 6.64 -10.51 9.51
N ILE A 292 6.47 -11.75 10.00
CA ILE A 292 7.45 -12.37 10.92
C ILE A 292 8.82 -12.42 10.24
N LEU A 293 8.91 -12.93 9.02
CA LEU A 293 10.18 -13.02 8.29
C LEU A 293 10.77 -11.63 8.00
N ALA A 294 9.95 -10.65 7.60
CA ALA A 294 10.41 -9.27 7.38
C ALA A 294 10.94 -8.62 8.66
N GLY A 295 10.26 -8.85 9.80
CA GLY A 295 10.69 -8.37 11.10
C GLY A 295 12.06 -8.91 11.52
N LEU A 296 12.37 -10.17 11.19
CA LEU A 296 13.69 -10.75 11.47
C LEU A 296 14.85 -10.03 10.77
N TYR A 297 14.59 -9.30 9.68
CA TYR A 297 15.55 -8.40 9.04
C TYR A 297 15.44 -6.96 9.54
N GLY A 298 14.72 -6.72 10.64
CA GLY A 298 14.55 -5.40 11.26
C GLY A 298 13.60 -4.47 10.53
N GLY A 299 12.99 -4.95 9.46
CA GLY A 299 12.11 -4.17 8.62
C GLY A 299 10.74 -3.90 9.25
N ILE A 300 10.12 -2.83 8.79
CA ILE A 300 8.71 -2.57 9.12
C ILE A 300 7.83 -3.66 8.50
N ALA A 301 6.71 -3.95 9.16
CA ALA A 301 5.71 -4.84 8.59
C ALA A 301 5.11 -4.23 7.30
N GLY A 302 4.50 -5.08 6.51
CA GLY A 302 3.85 -4.64 5.28
C GLY A 302 2.46 -5.21 5.10
N CYS A 303 1.85 -4.82 4.00
CA CYS A 303 0.57 -5.31 3.53
C CYS A 303 0.51 -5.25 2.00
N ALA A 304 -0.58 -5.75 1.42
CA ALA A 304 -0.77 -5.66 -0.02
C ALA A 304 -1.04 -4.22 -0.45
N MET A 305 -0.18 -3.72 -1.33
CA MET A 305 -0.23 -2.35 -1.83
C MET A 305 -1.14 -2.25 -3.07
N ILE A 306 -2.17 -1.41 -3.00
CA ILE A 306 -3.14 -1.24 -4.09
C ILE A 306 -2.45 -0.72 -5.35
N GLY A 307 -1.63 0.32 -5.25
CA GLY A 307 -0.98 0.97 -6.39
C GLY A 307 -0.11 0.02 -7.19
N GLN A 308 0.81 -0.66 -6.52
CA GLN A 308 1.77 -1.60 -7.14
C GLN A 308 1.06 -2.86 -7.66
N THR A 309 0.01 -3.30 -6.99
CA THR A 309 -0.81 -4.40 -7.48
C THR A 309 -1.51 -4.04 -8.78
N ILE A 310 -2.04 -2.81 -8.92
CA ILE A 310 -2.60 -2.32 -10.19
C ILE A 310 -1.52 -2.23 -11.26
N VAL A 311 -0.32 -1.74 -10.92
CA VAL A 311 0.82 -1.70 -11.85
C VAL A 311 1.14 -3.11 -12.36
N ASN A 312 1.23 -4.09 -11.46
CA ASN A 312 1.49 -5.47 -11.83
C ASN A 312 0.39 -6.07 -12.73
N VAL A 313 -0.87 -5.91 -12.34
CA VAL A 313 -2.02 -6.56 -12.97
C VAL A 313 -2.47 -5.86 -14.25
N GLU A 314 -2.54 -4.51 -14.26
CA GLU A 314 -3.04 -3.76 -15.41
C GLU A 314 -1.96 -3.32 -16.38
N MET A 315 -0.84 -2.77 -15.90
CA MET A 315 0.25 -2.32 -16.77
C MET A 315 1.12 -3.51 -17.23
N GLY A 316 1.60 -4.29 -16.27
CA GLY A 316 2.48 -5.44 -16.52
C GLY A 316 1.75 -6.67 -17.06
N LYS A 317 0.43 -6.73 -16.96
CA LYS A 317 -0.40 -7.90 -17.32
C LYS A 317 -0.02 -9.17 -16.54
N GLY A 318 0.57 -9.01 -15.34
CA GLY A 318 0.85 -10.11 -14.43
C GLY A 318 -0.44 -10.78 -13.93
N ARG A 319 -0.49 -12.09 -13.94
CA ARG A 319 -1.67 -12.88 -13.54
C ARG A 319 -1.33 -13.99 -12.56
N SER A 320 -0.07 -14.37 -12.49
CA SER A 320 0.40 -15.51 -11.72
C SER A 320 1.27 -15.07 -10.53
N ARG A 321 1.67 -16.04 -9.72
CA ARG A 321 2.65 -15.84 -8.63
C ARG A 321 4.06 -15.53 -9.16
N VAL A 322 4.33 -15.83 -10.43
CA VAL A 322 5.63 -15.60 -11.05
C VAL A 322 5.94 -14.12 -11.12
N SER A 323 4.95 -13.25 -11.42
CA SER A 323 5.17 -11.80 -11.48
C SER A 323 5.57 -11.21 -10.12
N THR A 324 4.92 -11.63 -9.04
CA THR A 324 5.25 -11.15 -7.69
C THR A 324 6.56 -11.72 -7.18
N PHE A 325 6.87 -12.97 -7.51
CA PHE A 325 8.19 -13.56 -7.24
C PHE A 325 9.29 -12.82 -8.00
N ALA A 326 9.10 -12.57 -9.29
CA ALA A 326 10.03 -11.78 -10.11
C ALA A 326 10.21 -10.36 -9.55
N ALA A 327 9.14 -9.71 -9.08
CA ALA A 327 9.24 -8.41 -8.43
C ALA A 327 10.15 -8.45 -7.19
N GLY A 328 9.99 -9.46 -6.33
CA GLY A 328 10.86 -9.65 -5.16
C GLY A 328 12.32 -9.90 -5.53
N MET A 329 12.58 -10.75 -6.54
CA MET A 329 13.94 -11.03 -7.00
C MET A 329 14.62 -9.82 -7.66
N VAL A 330 13.90 -9.08 -8.49
CA VAL A 330 14.42 -7.86 -9.12
C VAL A 330 14.68 -6.80 -8.06
N LEU A 331 13.77 -6.62 -7.09
CA LEU A 331 13.96 -5.69 -5.99
C LEU A 331 15.20 -6.06 -5.15
N LEU A 332 15.43 -7.37 -4.89
CA LEU A 332 16.63 -7.85 -4.22
C LEU A 332 17.91 -7.43 -4.96
N VAL A 333 17.95 -7.64 -6.27
CA VAL A 333 19.09 -7.22 -7.11
C VAL A 333 19.29 -5.71 -7.07
N LEU A 334 18.22 -4.94 -7.19
CA LEU A 334 18.27 -3.47 -7.15
C LEU A 334 18.77 -2.96 -5.78
N VAL A 335 18.27 -3.52 -4.69
CA VAL A 335 18.67 -3.12 -3.32
C VAL A 335 20.13 -3.46 -3.04
N THR A 336 20.62 -4.60 -3.53
CA THR A 336 22.00 -5.01 -3.28
C THR A 336 23.02 -4.32 -4.21
N ALA A 337 22.66 -4.10 -5.47
CA ALA A 337 23.57 -3.57 -6.48
C ALA A 337 23.53 -2.04 -6.61
N LEU A 338 22.38 -1.40 -6.35
CA LEU A 338 22.15 0.03 -6.61
C LEU A 338 21.91 0.87 -5.35
N SER A 339 22.18 0.33 -4.15
CA SER A 339 21.99 1.06 -2.88
C SER A 339 22.66 2.44 -2.86
N GLU A 340 23.90 2.52 -3.34
CA GLU A 340 24.67 3.77 -3.37
C GLU A 340 24.09 4.81 -4.34
N ILE A 341 23.47 4.35 -5.44
CA ILE A 341 22.80 5.24 -6.39
C ILE A 341 21.49 5.72 -5.77
N MET A 342 20.74 4.84 -5.12
CA MET A 342 19.49 5.20 -4.44
C MET A 342 19.73 6.18 -3.29
N ALA A 343 20.87 6.12 -2.60
CA ALA A 343 21.25 7.06 -1.57
C ALA A 343 21.31 8.52 -2.07
N LYS A 344 21.59 8.75 -3.36
CA LYS A 344 21.71 10.07 -3.97
C LYS A 344 20.36 10.68 -4.39
N ILE A 345 19.25 9.97 -4.22
CA ILE A 345 17.92 10.47 -4.61
C ILE A 345 17.55 11.65 -3.69
N PRO A 346 17.18 12.84 -4.25
CA PRO A 346 16.76 13.96 -3.43
C PRO A 346 15.42 13.72 -2.73
N MET A 347 15.32 14.08 -1.47
CA MET A 347 14.08 13.93 -0.68
C MET A 347 12.91 14.70 -1.26
N ALA A 348 13.15 15.86 -1.88
CA ALA A 348 12.12 16.64 -2.56
C ALA A 348 11.45 15.89 -3.71
N VAL A 349 12.21 15.05 -4.42
CA VAL A 349 11.67 14.21 -5.52
C VAL A 349 10.75 13.13 -4.97
N LEU A 350 11.18 12.45 -3.92
CA LEU A 350 10.34 11.44 -3.24
C LEU A 350 9.06 12.07 -2.67
N ALA A 351 9.18 13.23 -2.02
CA ALA A 351 8.04 13.97 -1.49
C ALA A 351 7.03 14.34 -2.59
N GLY A 352 7.50 14.75 -3.77
CA GLY A 352 6.64 15.05 -4.93
C GLY A 352 5.91 13.80 -5.44
N ILE A 353 6.59 12.66 -5.51
CA ILE A 353 5.97 11.38 -5.89
C ILE A 353 4.89 10.98 -4.86
N MET A 354 5.23 11.06 -3.58
CA MET A 354 4.32 10.67 -2.51
C MET A 354 3.11 11.59 -2.39
N ALA A 355 3.26 12.89 -2.67
CA ALA A 355 2.13 13.81 -2.76
C ALA A 355 1.13 13.36 -3.84
N ILE A 356 1.61 12.89 -4.99
CA ILE A 356 0.73 12.35 -6.04
C ILE A 356 0.10 11.01 -5.61
N VAL A 357 0.85 10.13 -4.95
CA VAL A 357 0.32 8.89 -4.39
C VAL A 357 -0.80 9.19 -3.39
N ALA A 358 -0.57 10.14 -2.48
CA ALA A 358 -1.57 10.59 -1.50
C ALA A 358 -2.84 11.12 -2.18
N ILE A 359 -2.71 12.00 -3.17
CA ILE A 359 -3.83 12.55 -3.94
C ILE A 359 -4.59 11.45 -4.69
N LYS A 360 -3.90 10.46 -5.24
CA LYS A 360 -4.52 9.32 -5.95
C LYS A 360 -5.17 8.31 -4.99
N THR A 361 -4.64 8.15 -3.80
CA THR A 361 -5.21 7.30 -2.75
C THR A 361 -6.50 7.87 -2.22
N PHE A 362 -6.60 9.19 -2.13
CA PHE A 362 -7.79 9.87 -1.64
C PHE A 362 -9.00 9.63 -2.58
N ASN A 363 -10.12 9.21 -2.01
CA ASN A 363 -11.36 8.97 -2.75
C ASN A 363 -12.14 10.28 -2.97
N TRP A 364 -11.77 11.04 -4.00
CA TRP A 364 -12.40 12.31 -4.36
C TRP A 364 -13.89 12.20 -4.66
N HIS A 365 -14.34 11.04 -5.14
CA HIS A 365 -15.75 10.81 -5.43
C HIS A 365 -16.61 10.88 -4.17
N SER A 366 -16.07 10.48 -3.02
CA SER A 366 -16.77 10.53 -1.74
C SER A 366 -17.12 11.95 -1.26
N LEU A 367 -16.43 12.97 -1.78
CA LEU A 367 -16.66 14.38 -1.46
C LEU A 367 -17.43 15.15 -2.53
N GLN A 368 -17.78 14.51 -3.66
CA GLN A 368 -18.56 15.18 -4.71
C GLN A 368 -19.96 15.52 -4.20
N PRO A 369 -20.47 16.73 -4.49
CA PRO A 369 -21.81 17.15 -4.04
C PRO A 369 -22.93 16.21 -4.48
N ALA A 370 -22.80 15.60 -5.65
CA ALA A 370 -23.76 14.62 -6.15
C ALA A 370 -23.77 13.35 -5.28
N THR A 371 -22.59 12.85 -4.90
CA THR A 371 -22.45 11.67 -4.03
C THR A 371 -22.93 11.97 -2.61
N LEU A 372 -22.57 13.13 -2.06
CA LEU A 372 -23.00 13.55 -0.72
C LEU A 372 -24.53 13.75 -0.61
N LYS A 373 -25.18 14.20 -1.70
CA LYS A 373 -26.64 14.33 -1.75
C LYS A 373 -27.36 12.98 -1.93
N SER A 374 -26.74 12.05 -2.65
CA SER A 374 -27.32 10.72 -2.90
C SER A 374 -26.96 9.70 -1.81
N ALA A 375 -25.86 9.93 -1.07
CA ALA A 375 -25.46 9.04 0.02
C ALA A 375 -26.28 9.33 1.29
N PRO A 376 -26.66 8.30 2.05
CA PRO A 376 -27.30 8.47 3.34
C PRO A 376 -26.42 9.31 4.29
N ILE A 377 -26.99 10.34 4.92
CA ILE A 377 -26.27 11.24 5.84
C ILE A 377 -25.44 10.46 6.89
N ALA A 378 -25.98 9.35 7.38
CA ALA A 378 -25.31 8.50 8.35
C ALA A 378 -23.99 7.90 7.81
N GLU A 379 -23.93 7.51 6.55
CA GLU A 379 -22.70 6.98 5.93
C GLU A 379 -21.64 8.09 5.80
N THR A 380 -22.05 9.28 5.40
CA THR A 380 -21.17 10.45 5.33
C THR A 380 -20.64 10.84 6.72
N VAL A 381 -21.47 10.85 7.75
CA VAL A 381 -21.04 11.13 9.13
C VAL A 381 -20.05 10.09 9.63
N VAL A 382 -20.31 8.80 9.41
CA VAL A 382 -19.39 7.72 9.78
C VAL A 382 -18.04 7.86 9.06
N MET A 383 -18.05 8.16 7.76
CA MET A 383 -16.84 8.43 6.99
C MET A 383 -16.04 9.60 7.59
N LEU A 384 -16.70 10.73 7.85
CA LEU A 384 -16.04 11.93 8.39
C LEU A 384 -15.47 11.68 9.80
N ILE A 385 -16.22 10.97 10.66
CA ILE A 385 -15.72 10.59 12.00
C ILE A 385 -14.52 9.67 11.91
N THR A 386 -14.54 8.70 10.98
CA THR A 386 -13.39 7.83 10.73
C THR A 386 -12.16 8.65 10.33
N VAL A 387 -12.33 9.60 9.40
CA VAL A 387 -11.23 10.51 8.97
C VAL A 387 -10.75 11.35 10.16
N ALA A 388 -11.65 12.02 10.87
CA ALA A 388 -11.30 12.90 11.97
C ALA A 388 -10.59 12.15 13.11
N ALA A 389 -11.09 10.98 13.51
CA ALA A 389 -10.47 10.15 14.53
C ALA A 389 -9.09 9.64 14.11
N THR A 390 -8.93 9.27 12.82
CA THR A 390 -7.63 8.83 12.28
C THR A 390 -6.63 9.97 12.27
N VAL A 391 -7.00 11.13 11.72
CA VAL A 391 -6.08 12.27 11.57
C VAL A 391 -5.69 12.86 12.93
N SER A 392 -6.65 12.95 13.88
CA SER A 392 -6.39 13.48 15.21
C SER A 392 -5.51 12.58 16.08
N THR A 393 -5.62 11.26 15.92
CA THR A 393 -4.83 10.29 16.70
C THR A 393 -3.56 9.85 15.98
N GLY A 394 -3.43 10.13 14.67
CA GLY A 394 -2.37 9.58 13.82
C GLY A 394 -2.44 8.06 13.66
N ASN A 395 -3.53 7.41 14.10
CA ASN A 395 -3.67 5.95 14.12
C ASN A 395 -4.88 5.47 13.33
N LEU A 396 -4.60 4.82 12.20
CA LEU A 396 -5.60 4.27 11.29
C LEU A 396 -6.52 3.22 11.94
N ALA A 397 -5.99 2.41 12.87
CA ALA A 397 -6.80 1.40 13.56
C ALA A 397 -7.85 2.04 14.48
N ILE A 398 -7.47 3.09 15.20
CA ILE A 398 -8.39 3.84 16.09
C ILE A 398 -9.51 4.46 15.25
N GLY A 399 -9.18 5.06 14.11
CA GLY A 399 -10.17 5.64 13.22
C GLY A 399 -11.18 4.63 12.70
N VAL A 400 -10.71 3.47 12.24
CA VAL A 400 -11.59 2.39 11.74
C VAL A 400 -12.48 1.85 12.87
N LEU A 401 -11.91 1.58 14.05
CA LEU A 401 -12.69 1.11 15.21
C LEU A 401 -13.72 2.16 15.64
N GLY A 402 -13.34 3.42 15.70
CA GLY A 402 -14.26 4.52 15.98
C GLY A 402 -15.42 4.59 14.99
N GLY A 403 -15.13 4.49 13.69
CA GLY A 403 -16.14 4.43 12.64
C GLY A 403 -17.09 3.23 12.76
N ILE A 404 -16.56 2.04 13.08
CA ILE A 404 -17.37 0.84 13.32
C ILE A 404 -18.27 1.02 14.53
N ILE A 405 -17.75 1.56 15.63
CA ILE A 405 -18.53 1.81 16.86
C ILE A 405 -19.66 2.81 16.57
N VAL A 406 -19.36 3.91 15.90
CA VAL A 406 -20.38 4.91 15.53
C VAL A 406 -21.46 4.27 14.65
N MET A 407 -21.08 3.49 13.64
CA MET A 407 -22.05 2.78 12.80
C MET A 407 -22.87 1.76 13.61
N ALA A 408 -22.27 1.11 14.59
CA ALA A 408 -22.97 0.16 15.46
C ALA A 408 -23.96 0.85 16.41
N LEU A 409 -23.67 2.07 16.84
CA LEU A 409 -24.51 2.85 17.73
C LEU A 409 -25.66 3.58 17.01
N LEU A 410 -25.65 3.63 15.67
CA LEU A 410 -26.72 4.27 14.92
C LEU A 410 -28.09 3.63 15.24
N PRO A 411 -29.16 4.45 15.41
CA PRO A 411 -30.49 3.95 15.72
C PRO A 411 -30.99 2.93 14.70
N ALA A 412 -31.68 1.90 15.15
CA ALA A 412 -32.20 0.84 14.28
C ALA A 412 -33.11 1.36 13.14
N ARG A 413 -33.85 2.46 13.38
CA ARG A 413 -34.66 3.15 12.36
C ARG A 413 -33.80 3.70 11.21
N LEU A 414 -32.63 4.27 11.54
CA LEU A 414 -31.70 4.81 10.54
C LEU A 414 -31.02 3.68 9.77
N LYS A 415 -30.66 2.58 10.43
CA LYS A 415 -30.14 1.37 9.78
C LYS A 415 -31.13 0.72 8.81
N ARG A 416 -32.45 0.74 9.13
CA ARG A 416 -33.49 0.26 8.21
C ARG A 416 -33.61 1.14 6.98
N ARG A 417 -33.65 2.47 7.13
CA ARG A 417 -33.64 3.41 6.00
C ARG A 417 -32.43 3.21 5.09
N LEU A 418 -31.23 3.07 5.66
CA LEU A 418 -29.99 2.75 4.91
C LEU A 418 -30.12 1.46 4.07
N LYS A 419 -30.80 0.45 4.62
CA LYS A 419 -31.01 -0.83 3.93
C LYS A 419 -32.07 -0.73 2.82
N GLU A 420 -33.12 0.04 3.05
CA GLU A 420 -34.18 0.32 2.07
C GLU A 420 -33.66 1.18 0.91
N GLU A 421 -32.92 2.25 1.18
CA GLU A 421 -32.29 3.08 0.15
C GLU A 421 -31.31 2.29 -0.73
N LYS A 422 -30.48 1.42 -0.12
CA LYS A 422 -29.60 0.53 -0.87
C LYS A 422 -30.34 -0.50 -1.72
N SER A 423 -31.48 -0.99 -1.25
CA SER A 423 -32.31 -1.94 -2.02
C SER A 423 -32.99 -1.26 -3.21
N LEU A 424 -33.45 -0.02 -3.05
CA LEU A 424 -34.02 0.78 -4.12
C LEU A 424 -32.99 1.15 -5.19
N GLN A 425 -31.80 1.58 -4.78
CA GLN A 425 -30.69 1.86 -5.71
C GLN A 425 -30.19 0.62 -6.45
N ALA A 426 -30.34 -0.57 -5.85
CA ALA A 426 -30.00 -1.83 -6.51
C ALA A 426 -31.07 -2.29 -7.51
N GLN A 427 -32.31 -1.84 -7.35
CA GLN A 427 -33.41 -2.13 -8.26
C GLN A 427 -33.49 -1.14 -9.45
N GLU A 428 -32.93 0.07 -9.28
CA GLU A 428 -32.82 1.08 -10.34
C GLU A 428 -31.61 0.88 -11.27
N LYS A 429 -30.72 -0.05 -10.92
CA LYS A 429 -29.57 -0.49 -11.72
C LYS A 429 -29.81 -1.83 -12.39
#